data_df83a3acdfae6733a82b5de312dab84d
#
_entry.id   df83a3acdfae6733a82b5de312dab84d
#
_cell.length_a   1.000
_cell.length_b   1.000
_cell.length_c   1.000
_cell.angle_alpha   90.00
_cell.angle_beta   90.00
_cell.angle_gamma   90.00
#
_symmetry.space_group_name_H-M   'P 1'
#
loop_
_entity.id
_entity.type
_entity.pdbx_description
1 polymer ?
#
loop_
_entity_poly.entity_id
_entity_poly.type
_entity_poly.pdbx_seq_one_letter_code
_entity_poly.pdbx_strand_id
1 'polypeptide(L)'
;MPQITIVILQYRPDAAALRRTLASLAMQDTRDFAVVLGDDGSAQDYFAESRAYLAAHGITDVQTTKLQPNGGTVKNARNAVRAAATRWVLMLSPGDFLYDSETLRWWLGRLQADEPRVAFGRQAYFTPDPPQPTAGETPFDRTPYDPAHYDAKAIRRNLLLYDDGISGAGLVYERALFLSALDKMADHVRLAEDFSLRLFAVQGVRITRYDRLTVWYEYGGGVSTDAAARARMLGDWRAMLEVLRAEYPRDRTVRLAYEYYFNDRRKSRLVRGLVGRLIVPQNCPFKKAQRAWQPPINGDAAKLRTVYEFAEKENAAE
;
A
#
# COMPACT_ATOMS: atom_id res chain seq x y z
N MET A 1 -19.05 -4.11 17.63
CA MET A 1 -17.88 -4.88 17.16
C MET A 1 -17.16 -4.03 16.14
N PRO A 2 -15.82 -3.96 16.17
CA PRO A 2 -15.03 -3.23 15.18
C PRO A 2 -15.43 -3.58 13.75
N GLN A 3 -15.42 -2.60 12.84
CA GLN A 3 -15.76 -2.83 11.45
C GLN A 3 -14.52 -2.90 10.55
N ILE A 4 -13.40 -2.35 11.01
CA ILE A 4 -12.13 -2.32 10.30
C ILE A 4 -11.00 -2.81 11.21
N THR A 5 -10.06 -3.54 10.64
CA THR A 5 -8.80 -3.90 11.29
C THR A 5 -7.65 -3.15 10.63
N ILE A 6 -6.84 -2.49 11.43
CA ILE A 6 -5.58 -1.90 10.98
C ILE A 6 -4.51 -2.98 11.05
N VAL A 7 -3.95 -3.32 9.90
CA VAL A 7 -2.89 -4.34 9.79
C VAL A 7 -1.56 -3.63 9.63
N ILE A 8 -0.66 -3.79 10.60
CA ILE A 8 0.70 -3.22 10.55
C ILE A 8 1.67 -4.34 10.23
N LEU A 9 2.31 -4.27 9.07
CA LEU A 9 3.28 -5.25 8.61
C LEU A 9 4.70 -4.77 8.92
N GLN A 10 5.43 -5.55 9.70
CA GLN A 10 6.78 -5.19 10.13
C GLN A 10 7.80 -6.29 9.89
N TYR A 11 9.05 -5.89 9.71
CA TYR A 11 10.24 -6.74 9.74
C TYR A 11 11.44 -5.89 10.14
N ARG A 12 12.00 -6.14 11.32
CA ARG A 12 13.11 -5.36 11.89
C ARG A 12 12.83 -3.85 11.80
N PRO A 13 11.67 -3.39 12.28
CA PRO A 13 11.28 -2.00 12.14
C PRO A 13 12.27 -1.09 12.87
N ASP A 14 12.44 0.12 12.36
CA ASP A 14 12.96 1.22 13.17
C ASP A 14 11.97 1.52 14.29
N ALA A 15 12.47 1.60 15.52
CA ALA A 15 11.61 1.75 16.71
C ALA A 15 10.85 3.08 16.70
N ALA A 16 11.50 4.17 16.28
CA ALA A 16 10.85 5.48 16.20
C ALA A 16 9.79 5.52 15.10
N ALA A 17 10.05 4.89 13.95
CA ALA A 17 9.08 4.74 12.88
C ALA A 17 7.86 3.94 13.32
N LEU A 18 8.06 2.80 13.99
CA LEU A 18 6.96 2.00 14.55
C LEU A 18 6.17 2.81 15.59
N ARG A 19 6.84 3.52 16.49
CA ARG A 19 6.20 4.37 17.50
C ARG A 19 5.32 5.44 16.86
N ARG A 20 5.77 6.12 15.80
CA ARG A 20 4.95 7.09 15.06
C ARG A 20 3.69 6.47 14.46
N THR A 21 3.83 5.27 13.89
CA THR A 21 2.68 4.53 13.36
C THR A 21 1.66 4.24 14.46
N LEU A 22 2.10 3.71 15.60
CA LEU A 22 1.23 3.42 16.76
C LEU A 22 0.62 4.70 17.36
N ALA A 23 1.39 5.77 17.48
CA ALA A 23 0.95 7.07 17.95
C ALA A 23 -0.22 7.62 17.10
N SER A 24 -0.16 7.44 15.79
CA SER A 24 -1.25 7.86 14.91
C SER A 24 -2.56 7.10 15.16
N LEU A 25 -2.49 5.85 15.63
CA LEU A 25 -3.67 5.09 16.06
C LEU A 25 -4.18 5.58 17.43
N ALA A 26 -3.27 5.85 18.35
CA ALA A 26 -3.58 6.38 19.67
C ALA A 26 -4.31 7.74 19.60
N MET A 27 -3.94 8.57 18.62
CA MET A 27 -4.54 9.88 18.35
C MET A 27 -5.95 9.82 17.76
N GLN A 28 -6.42 8.67 17.25
CA GLN A 28 -7.74 8.62 16.62
C GLN A 28 -8.87 8.95 17.60
N ASP A 29 -9.86 9.69 17.13
CA ASP A 29 -11.03 10.12 17.89
C ASP A 29 -12.11 9.02 18.03
N THR A 30 -11.85 7.85 17.49
CA THR A 30 -12.67 6.64 17.63
C THR A 30 -11.84 5.46 18.10
N ARG A 31 -12.49 4.48 18.71
CA ARG A 31 -11.91 3.19 19.10
C ARG A 31 -12.63 2.01 18.43
N ASP A 32 -13.48 2.27 17.44
CA ASP A 32 -14.24 1.24 16.72
C ASP A 32 -13.39 0.58 15.62
N PHE A 33 -12.19 0.14 15.99
CA PHE A 33 -11.27 -0.60 15.13
C PHE A 33 -10.46 -1.62 15.94
N ALA A 34 -10.02 -2.67 15.27
CA ALA A 34 -9.06 -3.64 15.80
C ALA A 34 -7.68 -3.42 15.18
N VAL A 35 -6.66 -4.02 15.78
CA VAL A 35 -5.28 -3.97 15.26
C VAL A 35 -4.72 -5.38 15.11
N VAL A 36 -4.02 -5.64 14.03
CA VAL A 36 -3.18 -6.84 13.86
C VAL A 36 -1.75 -6.39 13.59
N LEU A 37 -0.82 -6.81 14.45
CA LEU A 37 0.61 -6.62 14.26
C LEU A 37 1.18 -7.89 13.63
N GLY A 38 1.63 -7.80 12.36
CA GLY A 38 2.20 -8.90 11.62
C GLY A 38 3.72 -8.75 11.51
N ASP A 39 4.49 -9.68 12.10
CA ASP A 39 5.96 -9.69 12.06
C ASP A 39 6.48 -10.78 11.11
N ASP A 40 7.35 -10.40 10.18
CA ASP A 40 7.95 -11.30 9.20
C ASP A 40 9.24 -11.97 9.70
N GLY A 41 9.26 -12.40 10.96
CA GLY A 41 10.37 -13.17 11.51
C GLY A 41 11.52 -12.32 12.07
N SER A 42 11.25 -11.16 12.65
CA SER A 42 12.25 -10.38 13.40
C SER A 42 12.80 -11.19 14.56
N ALA A 43 14.11 -11.07 14.83
CA ALA A 43 14.73 -11.71 15.99
C ALA A 43 14.25 -11.06 17.30
N GLN A 44 14.12 -9.74 17.30
CA GLN A 44 13.60 -8.96 18.43
C GLN A 44 12.07 -9.09 18.51
N ASP A 45 11.53 -9.12 19.72
CA ASP A 45 10.10 -9.03 19.96
C ASP A 45 9.68 -7.56 20.12
N TYR A 46 8.83 -7.12 19.20
CA TYR A 46 8.23 -5.77 19.21
C TYR A 46 6.78 -5.79 19.71
N PHE A 47 6.22 -6.96 19.97
CA PHE A 47 4.79 -7.09 20.28
C PHE A 47 4.44 -6.64 21.68
N ALA A 48 5.27 -7.00 22.66
CA ALA A 48 4.98 -6.70 24.07
C ALA A 48 4.85 -5.18 24.30
N GLU A 49 5.83 -4.41 23.83
CA GLU A 49 5.85 -2.95 23.93
C GLU A 49 4.70 -2.33 23.13
N SER A 50 4.51 -2.74 21.86
CA SER A 50 3.43 -2.22 21.02
C SER A 50 2.05 -2.46 21.61
N ARG A 51 1.81 -3.65 22.18
CA ARG A 51 0.53 -3.97 22.84
C ARG A 51 0.32 -3.15 24.11
N ALA A 52 1.36 -2.99 24.93
CA ALA A 52 1.30 -2.17 26.13
C ALA A 52 0.97 -0.72 25.78
N TYR A 53 1.66 -0.17 24.77
CA TYR A 53 1.41 1.16 24.26
C TYR A 53 -0.05 1.35 23.79
N LEU A 54 -0.55 0.47 22.93
CA LEU A 54 -1.91 0.53 22.41
C LEU A 54 -2.95 0.39 23.53
N ALA A 55 -2.72 -0.51 24.48
CA ALA A 55 -3.61 -0.72 25.63
C ALA A 55 -3.69 0.52 26.54
N ALA A 56 -2.56 1.20 26.80
CA ALA A 56 -2.52 2.46 27.55
C ALA A 56 -3.37 3.56 26.89
N HIS A 57 -3.61 3.49 25.57
CA HIS A 57 -4.47 4.41 24.81
C HIS A 57 -5.88 3.87 24.55
N GLY A 58 -6.30 2.83 25.28
CA GLY A 58 -7.64 2.27 25.15
C GLY A 58 -7.88 1.42 23.89
N ILE A 59 -6.80 1.00 23.20
CA ILE A 59 -6.87 0.11 22.04
C ILE A 59 -6.52 -1.30 22.54
N THR A 60 -7.53 -2.09 22.88
CA THR A 60 -7.38 -3.41 23.54
C THR A 60 -7.60 -4.60 22.60
N ASP A 61 -8.30 -4.41 21.46
CA ASP A 61 -8.48 -5.45 20.45
C ASP A 61 -7.25 -5.51 19.53
N VAL A 62 -6.18 -6.13 20.06
CA VAL A 62 -4.87 -6.24 19.40
C VAL A 62 -4.47 -7.70 19.28
N GLN A 63 -4.34 -8.17 18.06
CA GLN A 63 -3.82 -9.49 17.73
C GLN A 63 -2.39 -9.38 17.17
N THR A 64 -1.63 -10.46 17.30
CA THR A 64 -0.26 -10.54 16.80
C THR A 64 -0.05 -11.80 16.00
N THR A 65 0.69 -11.70 14.91
CA THR A 65 1.10 -12.85 14.11
C THR A 65 2.58 -12.76 13.78
N LYS A 66 3.29 -13.89 13.77
CA LYS A 66 4.72 -13.94 13.47
C LYS A 66 5.01 -15.09 12.51
N LEU A 67 5.79 -14.81 11.47
CA LEU A 67 6.36 -15.85 10.61
C LEU A 67 7.73 -16.28 11.16
N GLN A 68 8.07 -17.54 10.98
CA GLN A 68 9.42 -18.07 11.19
C GLN A 68 9.66 -19.21 10.21
N PRO A 69 10.66 -19.10 9.33
CA PRO A 69 11.54 -17.94 9.10
C PRO A 69 10.85 -16.80 8.35
N ASN A 70 11.61 -15.71 8.06
CA ASN A 70 11.15 -14.60 7.21
C ASN A 70 10.59 -15.13 5.88
N GLY A 71 9.31 -14.85 5.63
CA GLY A 71 8.57 -15.31 4.47
C GLY A 71 8.38 -14.27 3.37
N GLY A 72 8.63 -13.01 3.66
CA GLY A 72 8.34 -11.86 2.82
C GLY A 72 6.98 -11.22 3.11
N THR A 73 6.82 -9.98 2.67
CA THR A 73 5.66 -9.14 2.99
C THR A 73 4.34 -9.80 2.59
N VAL A 74 4.27 -10.48 1.42
CA VAL A 74 3.03 -11.13 0.97
C VAL A 74 2.59 -12.24 1.91
N LYS A 75 3.51 -13.10 2.37
CA LYS A 75 3.18 -14.16 3.34
C LYS A 75 2.84 -13.58 4.70
N ASN A 76 3.53 -12.53 5.12
CA ASN A 76 3.22 -11.81 6.35
C ASN A 76 1.84 -11.16 6.29
N ALA A 77 1.51 -10.46 5.20
CA ALA A 77 0.19 -9.88 4.97
C ALA A 77 -0.91 -10.97 5.00
N ARG A 78 -0.70 -12.10 4.32
CA ARG A 78 -1.63 -13.22 4.35
C ARG A 78 -1.91 -13.72 5.76
N ASN A 79 -0.84 -13.89 6.55
CA ASN A 79 -0.95 -14.37 7.93
C ASN A 79 -1.69 -13.36 8.81
N ALA A 80 -1.35 -12.08 8.73
CA ALA A 80 -1.99 -11.01 9.48
C ALA A 80 -3.46 -10.79 9.07
N VAL A 81 -3.78 -10.82 7.78
CA VAL A 81 -5.15 -10.67 7.28
C VAL A 81 -6.03 -11.86 7.68
N ARG A 82 -5.46 -13.07 7.80
CA ARG A 82 -6.20 -14.24 8.33
C ARG A 82 -6.61 -14.06 9.79
N ALA A 83 -5.78 -13.43 10.60
CA ALA A 83 -6.07 -13.15 12.00
C ALA A 83 -7.12 -12.03 12.17
N ALA A 84 -7.24 -11.11 11.21
CA ALA A 84 -8.26 -10.07 11.27
C ALA A 84 -9.67 -10.67 11.26
N ALA A 85 -10.56 -10.16 12.14
CA ALA A 85 -11.95 -10.64 12.25
C ALA A 85 -12.97 -9.75 11.54
N THR A 86 -12.58 -8.55 11.10
CA THR A 86 -13.47 -7.53 10.54
C THR A 86 -13.69 -7.72 9.03
N ARG A 87 -14.71 -7.06 8.49
CA ARG A 87 -15.00 -7.10 7.05
C ARG A 87 -13.94 -6.40 6.23
N TRP A 88 -13.38 -5.30 6.73
CA TRP A 88 -12.35 -4.52 6.03
C TRP A 88 -11.02 -4.54 6.79
N VAL A 89 -9.95 -4.44 6.03
CA VAL A 89 -8.59 -4.27 6.55
C VAL A 89 -7.94 -3.04 5.91
N LEU A 90 -7.22 -2.25 6.71
CA LEU A 90 -6.40 -1.12 6.26
C LEU A 90 -4.93 -1.46 6.51
N MET A 91 -4.10 -1.32 5.48
CA MET A 91 -2.70 -1.72 5.52
C MET A 91 -1.80 -0.54 5.88
N LEU A 92 -0.90 -0.75 6.82
CA LEU A 92 0.18 0.17 7.20
C LEU A 92 1.50 -0.57 7.35
N SER A 93 2.60 0.17 7.30
CA SER A 93 3.94 -0.29 7.66
C SER A 93 4.57 0.70 8.63
N PRO A 94 5.56 0.29 9.46
CA PRO A 94 6.30 1.22 10.29
C PRO A 94 6.90 2.37 9.47
N GLY A 95 6.64 3.60 9.90
CA GLY A 95 6.96 4.82 9.17
C GLY A 95 5.76 5.45 8.46
N ASP A 96 4.81 4.65 7.98
CA ASP A 96 3.54 5.16 7.48
C ASP A 96 2.55 5.32 8.64
N PHE A 97 1.73 6.37 8.61
CA PHE A 97 0.75 6.62 9.68
C PHE A 97 -0.48 7.39 9.19
N LEU A 98 -1.57 7.30 9.94
CA LEU A 98 -2.83 7.96 9.60
C LEU A 98 -2.65 9.48 9.56
N TYR A 99 -3.36 10.13 8.63
CA TYR A 99 -3.13 11.54 8.29
C TYR A 99 -3.49 12.50 9.43
N ASP A 100 -4.60 12.26 10.12
CA ASP A 100 -5.08 13.05 11.24
C ASP A 100 -5.94 12.19 12.19
N SER A 101 -6.39 12.80 13.30
CA SER A 101 -7.19 12.12 14.33
C SER A 101 -8.59 11.69 13.88
N GLU A 102 -9.11 12.23 12.79
CA GLU A 102 -10.44 11.93 12.26
C GLU A 102 -10.43 10.87 11.15
N THR A 103 -9.26 10.40 10.75
CA THR A 103 -9.10 9.54 9.58
C THR A 103 -9.90 8.25 9.70
N LEU A 104 -9.85 7.56 10.84
CA LEU A 104 -10.59 6.30 11.02
C LEU A 104 -12.09 6.51 11.11
N ARG A 105 -12.57 7.54 11.81
CA ARG A 105 -14.00 7.88 11.84
C ARG A 105 -14.53 8.12 10.44
N TRP A 106 -13.77 8.85 9.63
CA TRP A 106 -14.13 9.12 8.25
C TRP A 106 -14.18 7.83 7.41
N TRP A 107 -13.18 6.96 7.55
CA TRP A 107 -13.19 5.66 6.87
C TRP A 107 -14.41 4.83 7.25
N LEU A 108 -14.74 4.71 8.53
CA LEU A 108 -15.91 3.98 9.01
C LEU A 108 -17.19 4.47 8.33
N GLY A 109 -17.38 5.79 8.24
CA GLY A 109 -18.51 6.37 7.53
C GLY A 109 -18.55 6.02 6.05
N ARG A 110 -17.40 6.03 5.35
CA ARG A 110 -17.33 5.64 3.92
C ARG A 110 -17.56 4.16 3.70
N LEU A 111 -16.99 3.32 4.56
CA LEU A 111 -17.15 1.86 4.46
C LEU A 111 -18.60 1.43 4.66
N GLN A 112 -19.32 2.08 5.57
CA GLN A 112 -20.74 1.82 5.78
C GLN A 112 -21.61 2.32 4.62
N ALA A 113 -21.31 3.52 4.08
CA ALA A 113 -22.13 4.14 3.04
C ALA A 113 -21.93 3.50 1.66
N ASP A 114 -20.69 3.19 1.30
CA ASP A 114 -20.29 2.87 -0.07
C ASP A 114 -19.95 1.38 -0.26
N GLU A 115 -19.71 0.66 0.83
CA GLU A 115 -19.31 -0.76 0.87
C GLU A 115 -18.22 -1.13 -0.16
N PRO A 116 -17.13 -0.35 -0.27
CA PRO A 116 -16.12 -0.60 -1.30
C PRO A 116 -15.40 -1.92 -1.04
N ARG A 117 -15.11 -2.67 -2.11
CA ARG A 117 -14.31 -3.89 -2.01
C ARG A 117 -12.82 -3.61 -1.95
N VAL A 118 -12.37 -2.58 -2.66
CA VAL A 118 -11.01 -2.04 -2.64
C VAL A 118 -11.12 -0.52 -2.67
N ALA A 119 -10.43 0.16 -1.76
CA ALA A 119 -10.47 1.59 -1.68
C ALA A 119 -9.11 2.19 -1.26
N PHE A 120 -8.90 3.43 -1.64
CA PHE A 120 -7.77 4.23 -1.16
C PHE A 120 -8.14 5.71 -1.08
N GLY A 121 -7.51 6.40 -0.12
CA GLY A 121 -7.51 7.84 -0.04
C GLY A 121 -6.24 8.42 -0.66
N ARG A 122 -6.11 9.74 -0.63
CA ARG A 122 -4.87 10.40 -1.02
C ARG A 122 -3.79 10.19 0.04
N GLN A 123 -2.56 10.17 -0.41
CA GLN A 123 -1.38 10.06 0.44
C GLN A 123 -0.66 11.41 0.50
N ALA A 124 -0.25 11.81 1.69
CA ALA A 124 0.68 12.90 1.91
C ALA A 124 2.09 12.34 2.09
N TYR A 125 3.02 12.72 1.24
CA TYR A 125 4.41 12.27 1.34
C TYR A 125 5.18 13.17 2.29
N PHE A 126 6.13 12.57 3.03
CA PHE A 126 7.02 13.31 3.91
C PHE A 126 8.40 12.65 3.99
N THR A 127 9.42 13.44 4.37
CA THR A 127 10.74 12.95 4.79
C THR A 127 10.82 12.98 6.31
N PRO A 128 11.43 11.96 6.96
CA PRO A 128 11.34 11.81 8.42
C PRO A 128 12.34 12.68 9.21
N ASP A 129 13.47 13.09 8.63
CA ASP A 129 14.53 13.81 9.32
C ASP A 129 15.12 14.94 8.46
N PRO A 130 14.86 16.23 8.78
CA PRO A 130 13.79 16.67 9.67
C PRO A 130 12.40 16.39 9.07
N PRO A 131 11.35 16.21 9.90
CA PRO A 131 10.02 15.86 9.39
C PRO A 131 9.42 17.02 8.60
N GLN A 132 9.24 16.81 7.29
CA GLN A 132 8.66 17.81 6.41
C GLN A 132 7.87 17.18 5.27
N PRO A 133 6.70 17.77 4.90
CA PRO A 133 5.97 17.34 3.73
C PRO A 133 6.80 17.46 2.46
N THR A 134 6.66 16.50 1.57
CA THR A 134 7.31 16.51 0.26
C THR A 134 6.32 16.25 -0.86
N ALA A 135 6.70 16.57 -2.09
CA ALA A 135 5.84 16.32 -3.23
C ALA A 135 5.81 14.84 -3.57
N GLY A 136 4.62 14.29 -3.70
CA GLY A 136 4.39 12.91 -4.12
C GLY A 136 2.93 12.53 -4.00
N GLU A 137 2.45 11.75 -4.93
CA GLU A 137 1.14 11.11 -4.87
C GLU A 137 1.07 9.99 -5.91
N THR A 138 0.51 8.85 -5.52
CA THR A 138 0.20 7.75 -6.43
C THR A 138 -1.29 7.39 -6.37
N PRO A 139 -1.86 6.90 -7.49
CA PRO A 139 -1.27 6.79 -8.83
C PRO A 139 -1.06 8.18 -9.47
N PHE A 140 -0.18 8.26 -10.47
CA PHE A 140 0.04 9.52 -11.20
C PHE A 140 -1.18 9.93 -12.04
N ASP A 141 -1.81 8.98 -12.73
CA ASP A 141 -3.04 9.20 -13.46
C ASP A 141 -4.25 8.82 -12.60
N ARG A 142 -4.81 9.81 -11.96
CA ARG A 142 -5.98 9.65 -11.09
C ARG A 142 -7.32 9.77 -11.83
N THR A 143 -7.28 10.26 -13.06
CA THR A 143 -8.50 10.49 -13.87
C THR A 143 -9.39 9.26 -14.00
N PRO A 144 -8.86 8.02 -14.24
CA PRO A 144 -9.71 6.84 -14.39
C PRO A 144 -10.44 6.41 -13.11
N TYR A 145 -10.01 6.94 -11.96
CA TYR A 145 -10.63 6.61 -10.65
C TYR A 145 -11.72 7.60 -10.24
N ASP A 146 -11.96 8.63 -11.04
CA ASP A 146 -13.03 9.61 -10.76
C ASP A 146 -14.39 8.89 -10.69
N PRO A 147 -15.16 9.01 -9.60
CA PRO A 147 -16.46 8.36 -9.47
C PRO A 147 -17.44 8.69 -10.60
N ALA A 148 -17.38 9.92 -11.15
CA ALA A 148 -18.24 10.37 -12.25
C ALA A 148 -17.82 9.78 -13.60
N HIS A 149 -16.54 9.40 -13.76
CA HIS A 149 -15.96 8.97 -15.04
C HIS A 149 -15.09 7.71 -14.87
N TYR A 150 -15.50 6.79 -14.01
CA TYR A 150 -14.73 5.58 -13.70
C TYR A 150 -14.43 4.73 -14.94
N ASP A 151 -13.16 4.55 -15.25
CA ASP A 151 -12.68 3.77 -16.40
C ASP A 151 -11.84 2.56 -15.98
N ALA A 152 -12.50 1.42 -15.75
CA ALA A 152 -11.85 0.17 -15.39
C ALA A 152 -10.80 -0.30 -16.41
N LYS A 153 -10.98 0.02 -17.72
CA LYS A 153 -10.02 -0.37 -18.75
C LYS A 153 -8.74 0.46 -18.68
N ALA A 154 -8.87 1.76 -18.42
CA ALA A 154 -7.72 2.63 -18.21
C ALA A 154 -6.97 2.25 -16.93
N ILE A 155 -7.65 2.01 -15.80
CA ILE A 155 -7.06 1.52 -14.54
C ILE A 155 -6.25 0.25 -14.80
N ARG A 156 -6.85 -0.72 -15.46
CA ARG A 156 -6.18 -1.98 -15.79
C ARG A 156 -4.93 -1.79 -16.66
N ARG A 157 -4.97 -0.90 -17.66
CA ARG A 157 -3.78 -0.56 -18.46
C ARG A 157 -2.72 0.12 -17.61
N ASN A 158 -3.11 1.06 -16.78
CA ASN A 158 -2.21 1.80 -15.90
C ASN A 158 -1.45 0.85 -14.99
N LEU A 159 -2.16 -0.07 -14.32
CA LEU A 159 -1.56 -1.05 -13.40
C LEU A 159 -0.71 -2.10 -14.09
N LEU A 160 -1.09 -2.58 -15.30
CA LEU A 160 -0.42 -3.70 -15.97
C LEU A 160 0.65 -3.26 -16.97
N LEU A 161 0.46 -2.14 -17.66
CA LEU A 161 1.34 -1.73 -18.77
C LEU A 161 2.18 -0.50 -18.43
N TYR A 162 1.65 0.39 -17.57
CA TYR A 162 2.29 1.67 -17.30
C TYR A 162 3.03 1.71 -15.97
N ASP A 163 2.91 0.65 -15.18
CA ASP A 163 3.45 0.59 -13.82
C ASP A 163 3.04 1.80 -12.97
N ASP A 164 1.82 2.28 -13.21
CA ASP A 164 1.21 3.36 -12.44
C ASP A 164 0.46 2.75 -11.26
N GLY A 165 1.24 2.26 -10.29
CA GLY A 165 0.73 1.60 -9.09
C GLY A 165 0.15 2.59 -8.08
N ILE A 166 -0.66 2.05 -7.18
CA ILE A 166 -1.10 2.71 -5.95
C ILE A 166 -0.20 2.19 -4.84
N SER A 167 0.40 3.07 -4.04
CA SER A 167 1.21 2.66 -2.89
C SER A 167 0.39 1.83 -1.89
N GLY A 168 0.99 0.81 -1.30
CA GLY A 168 0.35 -0.09 -0.32
C GLY A 168 -0.14 0.62 0.95
N ALA A 169 0.50 1.72 1.33
CA ALA A 169 0.16 2.46 2.54
C ALA A 169 -1.27 3.04 2.50
N GLY A 170 -2.09 2.69 3.48
CA GLY A 170 -3.45 3.18 3.62
C GLY A 170 -4.47 2.57 2.63
N LEU A 171 -4.10 1.52 1.91
CA LEU A 171 -5.06 0.74 1.12
C LEU A 171 -6.04 0.02 2.02
N VAL A 172 -7.32 0.12 1.67
CA VAL A 172 -8.41 -0.58 2.35
C VAL A 172 -8.97 -1.66 1.44
N TYR A 173 -9.11 -2.85 1.99
CA TYR A 173 -9.60 -4.02 1.27
C TYR A 173 -10.75 -4.70 2.01
N GLU A 174 -11.71 -5.21 1.27
CA GLU A 174 -12.59 -6.27 1.77
C GLU A 174 -11.72 -7.50 2.10
N ARG A 175 -11.69 -7.91 3.36
CA ARG A 175 -10.78 -8.93 3.89
C ARG A 175 -10.79 -10.23 3.08
N ALA A 176 -11.98 -10.76 2.79
CA ALA A 176 -12.11 -12.01 2.06
C ALA A 176 -11.54 -11.94 0.63
N LEU A 177 -11.78 -10.82 -0.06
CA LEU A 177 -11.23 -10.56 -1.39
C LEU A 177 -9.70 -10.47 -1.34
N PHE A 178 -9.15 -9.72 -0.40
CA PHE A 178 -7.71 -9.55 -0.27
C PHE A 178 -7.02 -10.86 0.10
N LEU A 179 -7.58 -11.62 1.04
CA LEU A 179 -7.04 -12.91 1.42
C LEU A 179 -7.00 -13.90 0.23
N SER A 180 -8.06 -13.93 -0.60
CA SER A 180 -8.06 -14.73 -1.82
C SER A 180 -6.96 -14.34 -2.81
N ALA A 181 -6.64 -13.05 -2.92
CA ALA A 181 -5.53 -12.58 -3.75
C ALA A 181 -4.17 -12.97 -3.15
N LEU A 182 -3.99 -12.77 -1.85
CA LEU A 182 -2.76 -13.13 -1.14
C LEU A 182 -2.49 -14.65 -1.20
N ASP A 183 -3.52 -15.50 -1.14
CA ASP A 183 -3.37 -16.95 -1.28
C ASP A 183 -2.84 -17.33 -2.67
N LYS A 184 -3.24 -16.62 -3.73
CA LYS A 184 -2.72 -16.83 -5.09
C LYS A 184 -1.28 -16.31 -5.27
N MET A 185 -0.91 -15.28 -4.53
CA MET A 185 0.38 -14.60 -4.68
C MET A 185 1.49 -15.19 -3.82
N ALA A 186 1.17 -15.72 -2.64
CA ALA A 186 2.12 -15.97 -1.55
C ALA A 186 3.26 -16.93 -1.88
N ASP A 187 3.09 -17.84 -2.84
CA ASP A 187 4.14 -18.76 -3.26
C ASP A 187 4.97 -18.25 -4.45
N HIS A 188 4.60 -17.10 -5.00
CA HIS A 188 5.21 -16.53 -6.20
C HIS A 188 5.80 -15.14 -5.95
N VAL A 189 5.05 -14.26 -5.29
CA VAL A 189 5.41 -12.86 -5.01
C VAL A 189 5.88 -12.76 -3.56
N ARG A 190 7.00 -12.07 -3.32
CA ARG A 190 7.60 -12.02 -1.99
C ARG A 190 7.32 -10.71 -1.24
N LEU A 191 7.47 -9.56 -1.90
CA LEU A 191 7.53 -8.25 -1.23
C LEU A 191 6.32 -7.34 -1.49
N ALA A 192 5.65 -7.49 -2.64
CA ALA A 192 4.66 -6.54 -3.10
C ALA A 192 3.23 -7.08 -2.93
N GLU A 193 2.65 -6.95 -1.75
CA GLU A 193 1.26 -7.35 -1.48
C GLU A 193 0.25 -6.47 -2.23
N ASP A 194 0.60 -5.21 -2.51
CA ASP A 194 -0.18 -4.27 -3.32
C ASP A 194 -0.27 -4.67 -4.80
N PHE A 195 0.54 -5.63 -5.27
CA PHE A 195 0.34 -6.24 -6.58
C PHE A 195 -0.99 -6.98 -6.71
N SER A 196 -1.67 -7.26 -5.62
CA SER A 196 -3.06 -7.70 -5.59
C SER A 196 -4.00 -6.77 -6.38
N LEU A 197 -3.71 -5.47 -6.45
CA LEU A 197 -4.48 -4.50 -7.25
C LEU A 197 -4.50 -4.87 -8.74
N ARG A 198 -3.44 -5.47 -9.25
CA ARG A 198 -3.34 -5.93 -10.64
C ARG A 198 -4.29 -7.11 -10.89
N LEU A 199 -4.36 -8.03 -9.95
CA LEU A 199 -5.32 -9.14 -9.98
C LEU A 199 -6.76 -8.61 -9.94
N PHE A 200 -7.05 -7.68 -9.04
CA PHE A 200 -8.37 -7.06 -8.93
C PHE A 200 -8.78 -6.33 -10.21
N ALA A 201 -7.86 -5.59 -10.82
CA ALA A 201 -8.13 -4.91 -12.08
C ALA A 201 -8.41 -5.88 -13.24
N VAL A 202 -7.74 -7.06 -13.28
CA VAL A 202 -8.03 -8.12 -14.25
C VAL A 202 -9.40 -8.77 -13.99
N GLN A 203 -9.75 -8.94 -12.73
CA GLN A 203 -11.05 -9.49 -12.30
C GLN A 203 -12.23 -8.51 -12.50
N GLY A 204 -11.94 -7.24 -12.84
CA GLY A 204 -12.97 -6.21 -12.96
C GLY A 204 -13.51 -5.71 -11.61
N VAL A 205 -12.77 -5.94 -10.53
CA VAL A 205 -13.12 -5.39 -9.22
C VAL A 205 -12.95 -3.87 -9.25
N ARG A 206 -13.97 -3.16 -8.78
CA ARG A 206 -13.91 -1.70 -8.66
C ARG A 206 -12.89 -1.30 -7.60
N ILE A 207 -11.93 -0.44 -7.98
CA ILE A 207 -10.97 0.20 -7.08
C ILE A 207 -11.45 1.63 -6.86
N THR A 208 -11.91 1.95 -5.66
CA THR A 208 -12.55 3.22 -5.34
C THR A 208 -11.52 4.21 -4.80
N ARG A 209 -11.40 5.38 -5.42
CA ARG A 209 -10.58 6.48 -4.92
C ARG A 209 -11.45 7.49 -4.18
N TYR A 210 -10.95 7.96 -3.04
CA TYR A 210 -11.52 9.07 -2.31
C TYR A 210 -10.57 10.28 -2.32
N ASP A 211 -11.12 11.47 -2.52
CA ASP A 211 -10.33 12.72 -2.56
C ASP A 211 -10.16 13.32 -1.16
N ARG A 212 -9.62 12.50 -0.24
CA ARG A 212 -9.23 12.92 1.12
C ARG A 212 -7.84 12.36 1.42
N LEU A 213 -7.00 13.15 2.04
CA LEU A 213 -5.73 12.69 2.63
C LEU A 213 -6.04 11.76 3.80
N THR A 214 -5.51 10.54 3.76
CA THR A 214 -5.79 9.50 4.75
C THR A 214 -4.54 8.91 5.38
N VAL A 215 -3.38 9.09 4.77
CA VAL A 215 -2.13 8.54 5.27
C VAL A 215 -0.97 9.46 4.98
N TRP A 216 -0.02 9.52 5.90
CA TRP A 216 1.32 10.00 5.69
C TRP A 216 2.20 8.84 5.23
N TYR A 217 2.83 9.00 4.08
CA TYR A 217 3.74 8.04 3.48
C TYR A 217 5.19 8.49 3.64
N GLU A 218 6.01 7.70 4.36
CA GLU A 218 7.42 8.01 4.53
C GLU A 218 8.19 7.79 3.22
N TYR A 219 8.66 8.89 2.63
CA TYR A 219 9.43 8.85 1.39
C TYR A 219 10.91 8.62 1.67
N GLY A 220 11.46 7.59 1.05
CA GLY A 220 12.89 7.27 1.17
C GLY A 220 13.24 6.20 2.20
N GLY A 221 12.29 5.76 3.06
CA GLY A 221 12.52 4.75 4.09
C GLY A 221 12.12 3.29 3.73
N GLY A 222 11.45 3.09 2.63
CA GLY A 222 10.84 1.80 2.30
C GLY A 222 11.74 0.80 1.55
N VAL A 223 11.26 -0.43 1.43
CA VAL A 223 11.89 -1.56 0.71
C VAL A 223 12.15 -1.25 -0.77
N SER A 224 11.56 -0.19 -1.34
CA SER A 224 11.65 0.18 -2.75
C SER A 224 12.78 1.17 -3.08
N THR A 225 13.57 1.62 -2.13
CA THR A 225 14.47 2.78 -2.31
C THR A 225 15.86 2.44 -2.84
N ASP A 226 16.38 1.25 -2.61
CA ASP A 226 17.72 0.85 -3.07
C ASP A 226 17.70 0.05 -4.39
N ALA A 227 18.86 -0.09 -5.05
CA ALA A 227 18.99 -0.83 -6.31
C ALA A 227 18.69 -2.33 -6.17
N ALA A 228 19.05 -2.93 -5.03
CA ALA A 228 18.79 -4.34 -4.76
C ALA A 228 17.29 -4.57 -4.51
N ALA A 229 16.62 -3.64 -3.83
CA ALA A 229 15.18 -3.68 -3.66
C ALA A 229 14.44 -3.56 -5.00
N ARG A 230 14.87 -2.65 -5.87
CA ARG A 230 14.31 -2.54 -7.24
C ARG A 230 14.46 -3.82 -8.04
N ALA A 231 15.59 -4.52 -7.93
CA ALA A 231 15.80 -5.79 -8.60
C ALA A 231 14.85 -6.88 -8.06
N ARG A 232 14.63 -6.93 -6.74
CA ARG A 232 13.68 -7.85 -6.12
C ARG A 232 12.23 -7.53 -6.55
N MET A 233 11.86 -6.25 -6.57
CA MET A 233 10.53 -5.80 -7.03
C MET A 233 10.28 -6.16 -8.49
N LEU A 234 11.30 -6.10 -9.36
CA LEU A 234 11.18 -6.54 -10.74
C LEU A 234 10.99 -8.07 -10.83
N GLY A 235 11.63 -8.82 -9.94
CA GLY A 235 11.39 -10.27 -9.78
C GLY A 235 9.94 -10.56 -9.39
N ASP A 236 9.43 -9.85 -8.40
CA ASP A 236 8.04 -9.96 -7.95
C ASP A 236 7.05 -9.57 -9.06
N TRP A 237 7.36 -8.51 -9.81
CA TRP A 237 6.54 -8.13 -10.96
C TRP A 237 6.46 -9.23 -12.02
N ARG A 238 7.59 -9.88 -12.32
CA ARG A 238 7.63 -11.03 -13.22
C ARG A 238 6.75 -12.16 -12.69
N ALA A 239 6.94 -12.54 -11.44
CA ALA A 239 6.17 -13.59 -10.78
C ALA A 239 4.66 -13.28 -10.79
N MET A 240 4.28 -12.03 -10.52
CA MET A 240 2.88 -11.60 -10.58
C MET A 240 2.29 -11.73 -11.99
N LEU A 241 3.04 -11.38 -13.03
CA LEU A 241 2.59 -11.57 -14.41
C LEU A 241 2.47 -13.05 -14.80
N GLU A 242 3.30 -13.93 -14.25
CA GLU A 242 3.17 -15.38 -14.43
C GLU A 242 1.89 -15.90 -13.78
N VAL A 243 1.57 -15.47 -12.55
CA VAL A 243 0.30 -15.77 -11.88
C VAL A 243 -0.88 -15.29 -12.71
N LEU A 244 -0.87 -14.04 -13.16
CA LEU A 244 -1.94 -13.49 -13.98
C LEU A 244 -2.11 -14.23 -15.31
N ARG A 245 -1.01 -14.62 -15.94
CA ARG A 245 -1.05 -15.37 -17.21
C ARG A 245 -1.60 -16.78 -17.04
N ALA A 246 -1.27 -17.44 -15.94
CA ALA A 246 -1.79 -18.78 -15.62
C ALA A 246 -3.31 -18.72 -15.36
N GLU A 247 -3.75 -17.74 -14.58
CA GLU A 247 -5.17 -17.58 -14.22
C GLU A 247 -6.03 -17.01 -15.38
N TYR A 248 -5.45 -16.11 -16.19
CA TYR A 248 -6.15 -15.39 -17.26
C TYR A 248 -5.46 -15.49 -18.63
N PRO A 249 -5.24 -16.71 -19.17
CA PRO A 249 -4.42 -16.92 -20.37
C PRO A 249 -4.99 -16.28 -21.64
N ARG A 250 -6.31 -16.01 -21.68
CA ARG A 250 -6.97 -15.37 -22.82
C ARG A 250 -7.03 -13.85 -22.72
N ASP A 251 -6.62 -13.30 -21.59
CA ASP A 251 -6.67 -11.85 -21.39
C ASP A 251 -5.63 -11.12 -22.22
N ARG A 252 -6.09 -10.18 -23.08
CA ARG A 252 -5.22 -9.44 -23.99
C ARG A 252 -4.23 -8.53 -23.29
N THR A 253 -4.67 -7.86 -22.21
CA THR A 253 -3.80 -6.91 -21.48
C THR A 253 -2.72 -7.64 -20.71
N VAL A 254 -3.07 -8.76 -20.06
CA VAL A 254 -2.12 -9.63 -19.36
C VAL A 254 -1.07 -10.18 -20.35
N ARG A 255 -1.50 -10.69 -21.51
CA ARG A 255 -0.59 -11.20 -22.53
C ARG A 255 0.34 -10.10 -23.04
N LEU A 256 -0.20 -8.91 -23.29
CA LEU A 256 0.58 -7.78 -23.78
C LEU A 256 1.62 -7.31 -22.74
N ALA A 257 1.24 -7.23 -21.46
CA ALA A 257 2.15 -6.90 -20.37
C ALA A 257 3.27 -7.93 -20.24
N TYR A 258 2.94 -9.22 -20.28
CA TYR A 258 3.92 -10.29 -20.24
C TYR A 258 4.91 -10.22 -21.40
N GLU A 259 4.42 -10.07 -22.63
CA GLU A 259 5.25 -9.93 -23.82
C GLU A 259 6.13 -8.66 -23.79
N TYR A 260 5.60 -7.59 -23.27
CA TYR A 260 6.32 -6.32 -23.18
C TYR A 260 7.48 -6.38 -22.18
N TYR A 261 7.21 -6.86 -20.97
CA TYR A 261 8.19 -6.83 -19.89
C TYR A 261 9.21 -7.97 -19.95
N PHE A 262 8.83 -9.17 -20.43
CA PHE A 262 9.63 -10.37 -20.22
C PHE A 262 9.95 -11.19 -21.46
N ASN A 263 9.35 -10.95 -22.61
CA ASN A 263 9.68 -11.68 -23.84
C ASN A 263 10.78 -10.99 -24.65
N ASP A 264 11.96 -10.92 -24.05
CA ASP A 264 13.11 -10.16 -24.55
C ASP A 264 13.73 -10.72 -25.84
N ARG A 265 13.47 -11.99 -26.16
CA ARG A 265 14.24 -12.72 -27.18
C ARG A 265 13.80 -12.46 -28.62
N ARG A 266 12.65 -11.84 -28.86
CA ARG A 266 12.03 -11.74 -30.20
C ARG A 266 11.94 -10.36 -30.80
N LYS A 267 12.33 -9.30 -30.10
CA LYS A 267 12.13 -7.93 -30.62
C LYS A 267 13.44 -7.18 -30.74
N SER A 268 13.70 -6.63 -31.96
CA SER A 268 14.81 -5.72 -32.17
C SER A 268 14.70 -4.49 -31.24
N ARG A 269 15.84 -3.86 -30.89
CA ARG A 269 15.87 -2.64 -30.07
C ARG A 269 14.94 -1.53 -30.59
N LEU A 270 14.81 -1.43 -31.93
CA LEU A 270 13.93 -0.45 -32.59
C LEU A 270 12.45 -0.75 -32.35
N VAL A 271 12.01 -2.00 -32.52
CA VAL A 271 10.63 -2.41 -32.28
C VAL A 271 10.27 -2.26 -30.81
N ARG A 272 11.18 -2.61 -29.88
CA ARG A 272 10.98 -2.42 -28.45
C ARG A 272 10.85 -0.93 -28.09
N GLY A 273 11.67 -0.06 -28.68
CA GLY A 273 11.58 1.38 -28.51
C GLY A 273 10.27 1.98 -29.01
N LEU A 274 9.80 1.54 -30.19
CA LEU A 274 8.56 2.02 -30.78
C LEU A 274 7.33 1.51 -30.03
N VAL A 275 7.27 0.21 -29.76
CA VAL A 275 6.19 -0.43 -28.99
C VAL A 275 6.17 0.09 -27.56
N GLY A 276 7.36 0.28 -26.96
CA GLY A 276 7.46 0.90 -25.64
C GLY A 276 6.89 2.31 -25.59
N ARG A 277 7.14 3.14 -26.61
CA ARG A 277 6.57 4.50 -26.69
C ARG A 277 5.06 4.53 -26.94
N LEU A 278 4.53 3.56 -27.65
CA LEU A 278 3.09 3.47 -27.95
C LEU A 278 2.31 2.81 -26.81
N ILE A 279 2.87 1.77 -26.19
CA ILE A 279 2.19 0.96 -25.17
C ILE A 279 2.45 1.50 -23.77
N VAL A 280 3.65 2.04 -23.52
CA VAL A 280 4.03 2.69 -22.25
C VAL A 280 4.21 4.19 -22.50
N PRO A 281 3.13 4.97 -22.47
CA PRO A 281 3.19 6.41 -22.69
C PRO A 281 4.13 7.15 -21.74
N GLN A 282 4.50 6.53 -20.64
CA GLN A 282 5.53 7.01 -19.71
C GLN A 282 6.91 7.16 -20.38
N ASN A 283 7.18 6.36 -21.39
CA ASN A 283 8.37 6.49 -22.22
C ASN A 283 8.19 7.48 -23.38
N CYS A 284 6.99 8.05 -23.56
CA CYS A 284 6.74 9.13 -24.50
C CYS A 284 7.39 10.42 -23.97
N PRO A 285 8.18 11.16 -24.79
CA PRO A 285 8.82 12.41 -24.37
C PRO A 285 7.85 13.43 -23.75
N PHE A 286 6.63 13.53 -24.27
CA PHE A 286 5.58 14.40 -23.73
C PHE A 286 5.11 13.99 -22.34
N LYS A 287 5.05 12.71 -22.05
CA LYS A 287 4.66 12.21 -20.72
C LYS A 287 5.84 12.15 -19.76
N LYS A 288 7.08 12.07 -20.23
CA LYS A 288 8.27 12.33 -19.41
C LYS A 288 8.29 13.77 -18.90
N ALA A 289 7.86 14.73 -19.71
CA ALA A 289 7.72 16.13 -19.30
C ALA A 289 6.61 16.29 -18.24
N GLN A 290 5.49 15.55 -18.34
CA GLN A 290 4.46 15.51 -17.30
C GLN A 290 4.94 14.82 -16.02
N ARG A 291 5.84 13.84 -16.09
CA ARG A 291 6.48 13.20 -14.94
C ARG A 291 7.54 14.07 -14.28
N ALA A 292 8.17 14.95 -15.01
CA ALA A 292 9.08 15.96 -14.44
C ALA A 292 8.32 17.05 -13.69
N TRP A 293 7.00 17.15 -13.88
CA TRP A 293 6.16 18.03 -13.10
C TRP A 293 5.97 17.39 -11.72
N GLN A 294 6.60 17.99 -10.74
CA GLN A 294 6.37 17.59 -9.35
C GLN A 294 4.99 18.09 -8.93
N PRO A 295 4.10 17.20 -8.45
CA PRO A 295 2.85 17.66 -7.88
C PRO A 295 3.14 18.61 -6.71
N PRO A 296 2.26 19.56 -6.40
CA PRO A 296 2.43 20.42 -5.23
C PRO A 296 2.49 19.56 -3.96
N ILE A 297 3.20 20.05 -2.95
CA ILE A 297 3.19 19.46 -1.62
C ILE A 297 1.73 19.40 -1.15
N ASN A 298 1.26 18.22 -0.79
CA ASN A 298 -0.16 17.99 -0.48
C ASN A 298 -0.43 17.77 1.01
N GLY A 299 0.62 17.65 1.85
CA GLY A 299 0.51 17.45 3.29
C GLY A 299 0.58 18.76 4.08
N ASP A 300 -0.19 18.84 5.19
CA ASP A 300 -0.13 19.95 6.14
C ASP A 300 0.98 19.72 7.16
N ALA A 301 2.00 20.57 7.15
CA ALA A 301 3.15 20.47 8.05
C ALA A 301 2.76 20.57 9.54
N ALA A 302 1.66 21.24 9.89
CA ALA A 302 1.21 21.29 11.28
C ALA A 302 0.67 19.92 11.71
N LYS A 303 -0.12 19.26 10.87
CA LYS A 303 -0.62 17.89 11.14
C LYS A 303 0.52 16.88 11.24
N LEU A 304 1.54 16.98 10.37
CA LEU A 304 2.72 16.14 10.46
C LEU A 304 3.43 16.31 11.80
N ARG A 305 3.70 17.55 12.21
CA ARG A 305 4.33 17.86 13.51
C ARG A 305 3.52 17.34 14.69
N THR A 306 2.19 17.44 14.64
CA THR A 306 1.33 16.93 15.72
C THR A 306 1.56 15.45 16.00
N VAL A 307 1.74 14.61 14.97
CA VAL A 307 2.03 13.17 15.15
C VAL A 307 3.41 12.97 15.79
N TYR A 308 4.42 13.71 15.33
CA TYR A 308 5.78 13.63 15.89
C TYR A 308 5.81 14.07 17.35
N GLU A 309 5.23 15.23 17.68
CA GLU A 309 5.16 15.74 19.05
C GLU A 309 4.38 14.81 19.99
N PHE A 310 3.32 14.17 19.50
CA PHE A 310 2.57 13.20 20.27
C PHE A 310 3.44 11.97 20.56
N ALA A 311 4.12 11.42 19.57
CA ALA A 311 5.00 10.26 19.73
C ALA A 311 6.20 10.55 20.65
N GLU A 312 6.76 11.78 20.64
CA GLU A 312 7.89 12.19 21.47
C GLU A 312 7.51 12.43 22.94
N LYS A 313 6.37 13.09 23.20
CA LYS A 313 5.89 13.37 24.57
C LYS A 313 5.69 12.08 25.36
N GLU A 314 5.28 11.05 24.71
CA GLU A 314 5.04 9.74 25.31
C GLU A 314 6.34 9.01 25.66
N ASN A 315 7.41 9.16 24.85
CA ASN A 315 8.74 8.65 25.18
C ASN A 315 9.36 9.32 26.41
N ALA A 316 9.00 10.57 26.71
CA ALA A 316 9.53 11.31 27.86
C ALA A 316 8.76 10.99 29.17
N ALA A 317 7.61 10.33 29.08
CA ALA A 317 6.75 9.95 30.21
C ALA A 317 6.97 8.51 30.68
N GLU A 318 7.67 7.67 29.89
CA GLU A 318 8.17 6.33 30.23
C GLU A 318 9.57 6.42 30.87
#